data_741e46a7257b2a383249b3208b0ca2f2
#
_entry.id   741e46a7257b2a383249b3208b0ca2f2
#
_cell.length_a   1.000
_cell.length_b   1.000
_cell.length_c   1.000
_cell.angle_alpha   90.00
_cell.angle_beta   90.00
_cell.angle_gamma   90.00
#
_symmetry.space_group_name_H-M   'P 1'
#
loop_
_entity.id
_entity.type
_entity.pdbx_description
1 polymer ?
#
loop_
_entity_poly.entity_id
_entity_poly.type
_entity_poly.pdbx_seq_one_letter_code
_entity_poly.pdbx_strand_id
1 'polypeptide(L)'
;MIDHDKNVGQVLKALDDLRIADNTFVMYGTDNGPHMNSWPDAGMTPFRNEKNSNWEGAYRVPTIVRWPGKIKPGQISTEMVAHLDWLPTLLAIAGDTQVKDKLLKGYRVGAMTYKVHLDGDNLVPYLTGQADKSPRESFLYINDDQQLTGLRYDNWKFVFMEQRVPGTLRIWAEPFVSLRVPKIFNLRTDPYERADITSNTYYDWLIDHVFALVPAQAYVGQFLTTFKEYPQRQKAATFNMDEVFQKLKEGGGK
;
A
#
# COMPACT_ATOMS: atom_id res chain seq x y z
N MET A 1 -5.19 10.91 21.24
CA MET A 1 -4.80 11.76 20.08
C MET A 1 -4.13 13.07 20.52
N ILE A 2 -4.66 13.84 21.47
CA ILE A 2 -4.06 15.11 21.94
C ILE A 2 -2.63 14.94 22.45
N ASP A 3 -2.35 13.89 23.24
CA ASP A 3 -0.99 13.65 23.75
C ASP A 3 -0.02 13.22 22.64
N HIS A 4 -0.53 12.48 21.66
CA HIS A 4 0.27 12.13 20.48
C HIS A 4 0.64 13.38 19.66
N ASP A 5 -0.31 14.29 19.44
CA ASP A 5 -0.08 15.57 18.77
C ASP A 5 0.99 16.41 19.49
N LYS A 6 0.93 16.49 20.84
CA LYS A 6 1.96 17.12 21.64
C LYS A 6 3.33 16.48 21.46
N ASN A 7 3.41 15.14 21.39
CA ASN A 7 4.67 14.44 21.18
C ASN A 7 5.28 14.77 19.81
N VAL A 8 4.46 14.80 18.75
CA VAL A 8 4.90 15.25 17.42
C VAL A 8 5.42 16.69 17.48
N GLY A 9 4.68 17.59 18.14
CA GLY A 9 5.10 18.99 18.34
C GLY A 9 6.44 19.09 19.08
N GLN A 10 6.69 18.27 20.09
CA GLN A 10 7.98 18.25 20.82
C GLN A 10 9.13 17.79 19.91
N VAL A 11 8.91 16.79 19.05
CA VAL A 11 9.95 16.35 18.10
C VAL A 11 10.27 17.46 17.10
N LEU A 12 9.26 18.12 16.54
CA LEU A 12 9.46 19.22 15.60
C LEU A 12 10.19 20.40 16.27
N LYS A 13 9.79 20.75 17.50
CA LYS A 13 10.47 21.78 18.27
C LYS A 13 11.93 21.44 18.56
N ALA A 14 12.25 20.19 18.87
CA ALA A 14 13.64 19.77 19.09
C ALA A 14 14.52 19.99 17.84
N LEU A 15 13.99 19.72 16.63
CA LEU A 15 14.71 19.98 15.38
C LEU A 15 15.00 21.48 15.19
N ASP A 16 14.05 22.34 15.54
CA ASP A 16 14.20 23.79 15.45
C ASP A 16 15.16 24.30 16.50
N ASP A 17 15.07 23.85 17.77
CA ASP A 17 15.98 24.25 18.88
C ASP A 17 17.44 23.83 18.59
N LEU A 18 17.64 22.66 17.98
CA LEU A 18 18.96 22.15 17.58
C LEU A 18 19.45 22.78 16.27
N ARG A 19 18.64 23.57 15.58
CA ARG A 19 18.95 24.21 14.28
C ARG A 19 19.34 23.22 13.18
N ILE A 20 18.72 22.06 13.18
CA ILE A 20 18.93 21.01 12.15
C ILE A 20 17.72 20.80 11.26
N ALA A 21 16.65 21.54 11.46
CA ALA A 21 15.39 21.38 10.72
C ALA A 21 15.58 21.49 9.19
N ASP A 22 16.40 22.42 8.72
CA ASP A 22 16.65 22.64 7.28
C ASP A 22 17.40 21.47 6.61
N ASN A 23 18.12 20.68 7.41
CA ASN A 23 18.85 19.49 6.95
C ASN A 23 18.16 18.19 7.38
N THR A 24 16.87 18.24 7.72
CA THR A 24 16.13 17.07 8.18
C THR A 24 14.87 16.91 7.35
N PHE A 25 14.75 15.73 6.69
CA PHE A 25 13.50 15.29 6.10
C PHE A 25 12.64 14.64 7.18
N VAL A 26 11.44 15.14 7.39
CA VAL A 26 10.49 14.60 8.36
C VAL A 26 9.29 14.03 7.60
N MET A 27 8.97 12.77 7.87
CA MET A 27 7.76 12.11 7.37
C MET A 27 6.94 11.61 8.56
N TYR A 28 5.67 11.91 8.55
CA TYR A 28 4.70 11.40 9.50
C TYR A 28 3.57 10.68 8.74
N GLY A 29 3.18 9.55 9.21
CA GLY A 29 2.09 8.75 8.68
C GLY A 29 1.66 7.67 9.65
N THR A 30 0.72 6.84 9.25
CA THR A 30 0.37 5.61 9.95
C THR A 30 0.60 4.42 9.03
N ASP A 31 0.84 3.25 9.59
CA ASP A 31 1.13 2.01 8.87
C ASP A 31 -0.08 1.46 8.12
N ASN A 32 -1.29 1.67 8.65
CA ASN A 32 -2.55 1.18 8.10
C ASN A 32 -3.73 2.06 8.54
N GLY A 33 -4.90 1.81 7.97
CA GLY A 33 -6.14 2.42 8.39
C GLY A 33 -6.53 2.04 9.83
N PRO A 34 -7.50 2.75 10.42
CA PRO A 34 -7.92 2.52 11.80
C PRO A 34 -8.50 1.13 12.00
N HIS A 35 -8.54 0.69 13.25
CA HIS A 35 -9.12 -0.57 13.68
C HIS A 35 -10.35 -0.32 14.57
N MET A 36 -11.47 -0.90 14.21
CA MET A 36 -12.77 -0.65 14.89
C MET A 36 -12.78 -1.09 16.35
N ASN A 37 -11.92 -2.01 16.75
CA ASN A 37 -11.80 -2.44 18.14
C ASN A 37 -11.44 -1.31 19.12
N SER A 38 -10.89 -0.21 18.61
CA SER A 38 -10.56 0.96 19.42
C SER A 38 -11.73 1.92 19.58
N TRP A 39 -12.87 1.64 18.96
CA TRP A 39 -14.10 2.40 19.15
C TRP A 39 -14.62 2.29 20.60
N PRO A 40 -15.06 3.38 21.24
CA PRO A 40 -15.24 4.75 20.71
C PRO A 40 -13.99 5.65 20.86
N ASP A 41 -12.89 5.18 21.41
CA ASP A 41 -11.73 6.00 21.76
C ASP A 41 -10.84 6.35 20.55
N ALA A 42 -10.93 5.61 19.45
CA ALA A 42 -10.29 5.92 18.19
C ALA A 42 -11.32 6.29 17.11
N GLY A 43 -10.95 7.26 16.28
CA GLY A 43 -11.76 7.64 15.13
C GLY A 43 -11.71 6.59 14.03
N MET A 44 -12.81 6.49 13.27
CA MET A 44 -12.86 5.76 12.00
C MET A 44 -12.87 6.73 10.84
N THR A 45 -12.48 6.26 9.66
CA THR A 45 -12.58 7.02 8.42
C THR A 45 -13.91 6.74 7.71
N PRO A 46 -14.35 7.59 6.78
CA PRO A 46 -15.54 7.32 5.97
C PRO A 46 -15.31 6.23 4.93
N PHE A 47 -14.06 5.84 4.68
CA PHE A 47 -13.70 4.81 3.72
C PHE A 47 -14.16 3.43 4.19
N ARG A 48 -14.45 2.56 3.21
CA ARG A 48 -14.97 1.22 3.49
C ARG A 48 -14.00 0.42 4.35
N ASN A 49 -14.55 -0.21 5.39
CA ASN A 49 -13.89 -1.19 6.27
C ASN A 49 -12.70 -0.61 7.05
N GLU A 50 -11.77 -1.44 7.49
CA GLU A 50 -10.72 -1.13 8.46
C GLU A 50 -9.46 -1.95 8.20
N LYS A 51 -8.43 -1.76 9.03
CA LYS A 51 -7.20 -2.58 9.05
C LYS A 51 -7.50 -4.05 8.79
N ASN A 52 -6.62 -4.73 8.06
CA ASN A 52 -6.72 -6.14 7.67
C ASN A 52 -7.83 -6.47 6.67
N SER A 53 -8.35 -5.48 5.96
CA SER A 53 -9.17 -5.68 4.77
C SER A 53 -8.43 -5.21 3.52
N ASN A 54 -9.01 -5.38 2.34
CA ASN A 54 -8.47 -4.83 1.09
C ASN A 54 -9.27 -3.64 0.55
N TRP A 55 -10.04 -3.01 1.43
CA TRP A 55 -10.81 -1.82 1.14
C TRP A 55 -10.03 -0.53 1.46
N GLU A 56 -10.45 0.59 0.92
CA GLU A 56 -9.75 1.87 1.12
C GLU A 56 -9.63 2.27 2.59
N GLY A 57 -10.54 1.83 3.47
CA GLY A 57 -10.45 2.08 4.91
C GLY A 57 -9.24 1.42 5.58
N ALA A 58 -8.69 0.36 5.00
CA ALA A 58 -7.48 -0.29 5.49
C ALA A 58 -6.18 0.35 4.96
N TYR A 59 -6.20 0.85 3.72
CA TYR A 59 -4.99 1.26 3.00
C TYR A 59 -4.83 2.77 2.88
N ARG A 60 -5.93 3.53 2.90
CA ARG A 60 -5.87 4.98 2.73
C ARG A 60 -5.55 5.66 4.05
N VAL A 61 -4.33 6.13 4.18
CA VAL A 61 -3.77 6.71 5.40
C VAL A 61 -3.25 8.13 5.17
N PRO A 62 -3.29 8.99 6.18
CA PRO A 62 -2.66 10.31 6.09
C PRO A 62 -1.14 10.17 5.99
N THR A 63 -0.54 11.03 5.18
CA THR A 63 0.91 11.16 5.09
C THR A 63 1.27 12.64 5.02
N ILE A 64 2.16 13.07 5.89
CA ILE A 64 2.63 14.45 5.98
C ILE A 64 4.15 14.45 5.84
N VAL A 65 4.67 15.34 5.01
CA VAL A 65 6.12 15.51 4.83
C VAL A 65 6.54 16.96 5.06
N ARG A 66 7.68 17.14 5.71
CA ARG A 66 8.30 18.45 5.94
C ARG A 66 9.77 18.37 5.56
N TRP A 67 10.19 19.26 4.67
CA TRP A 67 11.60 19.45 4.32
C TRP A 67 11.84 20.92 3.95
N PRO A 68 12.20 21.76 4.93
CA PRO A 68 12.36 23.20 4.71
C PRO A 68 13.34 23.49 3.57
N GLY A 69 13.01 24.49 2.75
CA GLY A 69 13.82 24.89 1.60
C GLY A 69 13.82 23.93 0.41
N LYS A 70 13.19 22.74 0.54
CA LYS A 70 13.08 21.74 -0.53
C LYS A 70 11.64 21.47 -0.93
N ILE A 71 10.74 21.35 0.03
CA ILE A 71 9.30 21.13 -0.20
C ILE A 71 8.57 22.44 0.12
N LYS A 72 7.76 22.92 -0.83
CA LYS A 72 6.96 24.14 -0.65
C LYS A 72 5.92 23.89 0.46
N PRO A 73 5.83 24.76 1.48
CA PRO A 73 4.86 24.58 2.56
C PRO A 73 3.41 24.76 2.10
N GLY A 74 2.48 24.14 2.85
CA GLY A 74 1.03 24.29 2.66
C GLY A 74 0.46 23.60 1.42
N GLN A 75 1.21 22.70 0.78
CA GLN A 75 0.70 21.92 -0.33
C GLN A 75 -0.20 20.78 0.16
N ILE A 76 -1.27 20.51 -0.59
CA ILE A 76 -2.14 19.34 -0.42
C ILE A 76 -2.10 18.58 -1.73
N SER A 77 -1.86 17.28 -1.66
CA SER A 77 -1.83 16.38 -2.80
C SER A 77 -2.84 15.24 -2.64
N THR A 78 -3.46 14.86 -3.74
CA THR A 78 -4.32 13.67 -3.87
C THR A 78 -3.67 12.60 -4.76
N GLU A 79 -2.44 12.82 -5.21
CA GLU A 79 -1.69 11.85 -6.00
C GLU A 79 -1.42 10.57 -5.20
N MET A 80 -1.34 9.45 -5.91
CA MET A 80 -1.06 8.17 -5.29
C MET A 80 0.40 8.09 -4.85
N VAL A 81 0.63 7.77 -3.59
CA VAL A 81 1.92 7.40 -3.01
C VAL A 81 1.73 6.18 -2.11
N ALA A 82 2.75 5.38 -1.91
CA ALA A 82 2.67 4.20 -1.07
C ALA A 82 3.88 4.09 -0.13
N HIS A 83 3.76 3.32 0.95
CA HIS A 83 4.89 3.07 1.85
C HIS A 83 6.10 2.44 1.15
N LEU A 84 5.88 1.71 0.08
CA LEU A 84 6.92 1.13 -0.78
C LEU A 84 7.86 2.20 -1.36
N ASP A 85 7.36 3.42 -1.56
CA ASP A 85 8.10 4.52 -2.19
C ASP A 85 9.12 5.17 -1.26
N TRP A 86 8.98 4.99 0.05
CA TRP A 86 9.88 5.66 1.00
C TRP A 86 11.31 5.15 0.94
N LEU A 87 11.53 3.85 0.75
CA LEU A 87 12.90 3.33 0.65
C LEU A 87 13.70 3.95 -0.50
N PRO A 88 13.24 3.88 -1.78
CA PRO A 88 13.97 4.53 -2.87
C PRO A 88 14.01 6.06 -2.73
N THR A 89 12.98 6.69 -2.16
CA THR A 89 12.95 8.14 -1.91
C THR A 89 14.01 8.57 -0.88
N LEU A 90 14.10 7.89 0.26
CA LEU A 90 15.07 8.22 1.30
C LEU A 90 16.50 7.96 0.84
N LEU A 91 16.74 6.90 0.06
CA LEU A 91 18.04 6.65 -0.55
C LEU A 91 18.41 7.72 -1.59
N ALA A 92 17.44 8.20 -2.37
CA ALA A 92 17.66 9.30 -3.29
C ALA A 92 17.99 10.61 -2.55
N ILE A 93 17.31 10.90 -1.43
CA ILE A 93 17.65 12.04 -0.54
C ILE A 93 19.08 11.91 -0.01
N ALA A 94 19.51 10.69 0.31
CA ALA A 94 20.89 10.40 0.76
C ALA A 94 21.92 10.36 -0.37
N GLY A 95 21.53 10.60 -1.63
CA GLY A 95 22.42 10.70 -2.79
C GLY A 95 22.45 9.47 -3.70
N ASP A 96 21.70 8.38 -3.39
CA ASP A 96 21.60 7.20 -4.25
C ASP A 96 20.27 7.16 -5.01
N THR A 97 20.24 7.76 -6.19
CA THR A 97 19.07 7.78 -7.08
C THR A 97 18.94 6.51 -7.93
N GLN A 98 19.94 5.60 -7.89
CA GLN A 98 20.01 4.42 -8.76
C GLN A 98 19.82 3.11 -8.01
N VAL A 99 19.32 3.15 -6.79
CA VAL A 99 19.20 1.96 -5.93
C VAL A 99 18.39 0.84 -6.58
N LYS A 100 17.30 1.15 -7.29
CA LYS A 100 16.48 0.15 -8.00
C LYS A 100 17.32 -0.63 -9.01
N ASP A 101 18.03 0.06 -9.91
CA ASP A 101 18.84 -0.56 -10.95
C ASP A 101 20.03 -1.37 -10.37
N LYS A 102 20.64 -0.85 -9.29
CA LYS A 102 21.70 -1.55 -8.58
C LYS A 102 21.20 -2.87 -7.99
N LEU A 103 20.05 -2.83 -7.32
CA LEU A 103 19.47 -4.02 -6.68
C LEU A 103 18.98 -5.06 -7.70
N LEU A 104 18.46 -4.65 -8.85
CA LEU A 104 18.09 -5.58 -9.91
C LEU A 104 19.31 -6.37 -10.44
N LYS A 105 20.46 -5.71 -10.55
CA LYS A 105 21.73 -6.32 -11.03
C LYS A 105 22.47 -7.10 -9.95
N GLY A 106 22.12 -6.89 -8.69
CA GLY A 106 22.86 -7.40 -7.54
C GLY A 106 23.77 -6.31 -6.95
N TYR A 107 23.40 -5.77 -5.79
CA TYR A 107 24.10 -4.71 -5.10
C TYR A 107 24.78 -5.23 -3.84
N ARG A 108 26.11 -5.05 -3.77
CA ARG A 108 26.91 -5.48 -2.62
C ARG A 108 26.86 -4.42 -1.53
N VAL A 109 26.42 -4.80 -0.33
CA VAL A 109 26.43 -3.97 0.87
C VAL A 109 27.19 -4.74 1.97
N GLY A 110 28.37 -4.27 2.32
CA GLY A 110 29.27 -4.98 3.21
C GLY A 110 29.68 -6.36 2.64
N ALA A 111 29.42 -7.41 3.41
CA ALA A 111 29.71 -8.79 3.02
C ALA A 111 28.61 -9.47 2.19
N MET A 112 27.41 -8.85 2.09
CA MET A 112 26.27 -9.45 1.42
C MET A 112 25.97 -8.79 0.08
N THR A 113 25.43 -9.59 -0.85
CA THR A 113 24.92 -9.09 -2.14
C THR A 113 23.41 -9.27 -2.17
N TYR A 114 22.71 -8.18 -2.44
CA TYR A 114 21.27 -8.15 -2.53
C TYR A 114 20.85 -8.05 -4.00
N LYS A 115 20.15 -9.06 -4.49
CA LYS A 115 19.46 -9.02 -5.80
C LYS A 115 17.97 -9.05 -5.51
N VAL A 116 17.30 -7.90 -5.67
CA VAL A 116 15.88 -7.72 -5.34
C VAL A 116 15.21 -6.76 -6.31
N HIS A 117 13.92 -6.97 -6.51
CA HIS A 117 13.04 -6.04 -7.21
C HIS A 117 12.36 -5.13 -6.18
N LEU A 118 12.53 -3.81 -6.30
CA LEU A 118 11.80 -2.83 -5.50
C LEU A 118 10.60 -2.32 -6.29
N ASP A 119 9.41 -2.46 -5.70
CA ASP A 119 8.16 -1.99 -6.28
C ASP A 119 7.86 -0.52 -5.94
N GLY A 120 8.71 0.11 -5.13
CA GLY A 120 8.62 1.53 -4.77
C GLY A 120 9.24 2.44 -5.83
N ASP A 121 8.81 3.70 -5.83
CA ASP A 121 9.30 4.75 -6.73
C ASP A 121 9.93 5.90 -5.96
N ASN A 122 10.87 6.62 -6.60
CA ASN A 122 11.51 7.79 -6.01
C ASN A 122 10.59 9.00 -6.12
N LEU A 123 10.05 9.46 -5.00
CA LEU A 123 9.13 10.59 -4.91
C LEU A 123 9.84 11.96 -4.90
N VAL A 124 11.17 12.04 -4.80
CA VAL A 124 11.88 13.33 -4.66
C VAL A 124 11.50 14.34 -5.73
N PRO A 125 11.48 14.01 -7.04
CA PRO A 125 11.09 14.96 -8.08
C PRO A 125 9.69 15.53 -7.87
N TYR A 126 8.74 14.68 -7.47
CA TYR A 126 7.37 15.07 -7.19
C TYR A 126 7.26 15.94 -5.93
N LEU A 127 7.85 15.51 -4.82
CA LEU A 127 7.79 16.22 -3.54
C LEU A 127 8.46 17.62 -3.60
N THR A 128 9.49 17.78 -4.44
CA THR A 128 10.21 19.06 -4.61
C THR A 128 9.65 19.93 -5.73
N GLY A 129 8.58 19.51 -6.41
CA GLY A 129 7.94 20.28 -7.48
C GLY A 129 8.71 20.28 -8.81
N GLN A 130 9.62 19.32 -9.01
CA GLN A 130 10.30 19.09 -10.29
C GLN A 130 9.42 18.24 -11.25
N ALA A 131 8.44 17.52 -10.72
CA ALA A 131 7.42 16.80 -11.46
C ALA A 131 6.03 17.16 -10.91
N ASP A 132 5.06 17.30 -11.81
CA ASP A 132 3.68 17.69 -11.47
C ASP A 132 2.87 16.52 -10.90
N LYS A 133 3.26 15.29 -11.19
CA LYS A 133 2.57 14.07 -10.78
C LYS A 133 3.48 13.13 -10.01
N SER A 134 2.87 12.32 -9.14
CA SER A 134 3.53 11.17 -8.55
C SER A 134 3.97 10.18 -9.64
N PRO A 135 5.14 9.55 -9.51
CA PRO A 135 5.54 8.48 -10.42
C PRO A 135 4.71 7.20 -10.26
N ARG A 136 3.92 7.09 -9.19
CA ARG A 136 3.10 5.91 -8.92
C ARG A 136 1.75 6.00 -9.60
N GLU A 137 1.50 5.09 -10.55
CA GLU A 137 0.22 4.99 -11.26
C GLU A 137 -0.66 3.84 -10.77
N SER A 138 -0.08 2.90 -9.99
CA SER A 138 -0.77 1.69 -9.58
C SER A 138 -0.38 1.24 -8.18
N PHE A 139 -1.27 0.43 -7.56
CA PHE A 139 -1.03 -0.24 -6.30
C PHE A 139 -1.66 -1.64 -6.31
N LEU A 140 -0.89 -2.64 -5.90
CA LEU A 140 -1.33 -4.03 -5.76
C LEU A 140 -1.64 -4.32 -4.30
N TYR A 141 -2.86 -4.79 -4.04
CA TYR A 141 -3.31 -5.15 -2.69
C TYR A 141 -2.96 -6.60 -2.42
N ILE A 142 -2.03 -6.82 -1.50
CA ILE A 142 -1.60 -8.16 -1.09
C ILE A 142 -1.90 -8.30 0.40
N ASN A 143 -2.56 -9.39 0.78
CA ASN A 143 -2.89 -9.68 2.17
C ASN A 143 -1.75 -10.43 2.89
N ASP A 144 -1.94 -10.71 4.19
CA ASP A 144 -0.97 -11.41 5.03
C ASP A 144 -0.75 -12.87 4.61
N ASP A 145 -1.71 -13.47 3.91
CA ASP A 145 -1.60 -14.80 3.30
C ASP A 145 -0.86 -14.79 1.96
N GLN A 146 -0.28 -13.62 1.57
CA GLN A 146 0.43 -13.40 0.30
C GLN A 146 -0.47 -13.56 -0.94
N GLN A 147 -1.77 -13.42 -0.78
CA GLN A 147 -2.72 -13.47 -1.89
C GLN A 147 -2.87 -12.07 -2.50
N LEU A 148 -2.87 -12.01 -3.82
CA LEU A 148 -3.20 -10.79 -4.55
C LEU A 148 -4.71 -10.57 -4.52
N THR A 149 -5.15 -9.61 -3.73
CA THR A 149 -6.57 -9.36 -3.47
C THR A 149 -7.17 -8.27 -4.35
N GLY A 150 -6.35 -7.43 -4.98
CA GLY A 150 -6.82 -6.37 -5.85
C GLY A 150 -5.72 -5.60 -6.54
N LEU A 151 -6.13 -4.74 -7.45
CA LEU A 151 -5.30 -3.78 -8.17
C LEU A 151 -6.00 -2.42 -8.15
N ARG A 152 -5.28 -1.36 -7.85
CA ARG A 152 -5.65 0.00 -8.18
C ARG A 152 -4.76 0.50 -9.31
N TYR A 153 -5.38 1.07 -10.34
CA TYR A 153 -4.70 1.76 -11.43
C TYR A 153 -5.38 3.11 -11.65
N ASP A 154 -4.65 4.18 -11.40
CA ASP A 154 -5.20 5.54 -11.34
C ASP A 154 -6.44 5.61 -10.42
N ASN A 155 -7.61 5.92 -10.96
CA ASN A 155 -8.87 5.98 -10.23
C ASN A 155 -9.65 4.66 -10.23
N TRP A 156 -9.19 3.65 -10.95
CA TRP A 156 -9.87 2.37 -11.06
C TRP A 156 -9.33 1.37 -10.03
N LYS A 157 -10.24 0.71 -9.33
CA LYS A 157 -9.90 -0.38 -8.43
C LYS A 157 -10.60 -1.65 -8.84
N PHE A 158 -9.81 -2.71 -8.96
CA PHE A 158 -10.24 -4.06 -9.29
C PHE A 158 -10.05 -4.93 -8.06
N VAL A 159 -11.12 -5.58 -7.60
CA VAL A 159 -11.12 -6.44 -6.41
C VAL A 159 -11.25 -7.89 -6.86
N PHE A 160 -10.22 -8.69 -6.64
CA PHE A 160 -10.15 -10.10 -7.03
C PHE A 160 -10.61 -11.03 -5.93
N MET A 161 -10.32 -10.66 -4.70
CA MET A 161 -10.77 -11.31 -3.47
C MET A 161 -11.32 -10.24 -2.54
N GLU A 162 -12.23 -10.58 -1.67
CA GLU A 162 -12.78 -9.62 -0.70
C GLU A 162 -12.79 -10.15 0.71
N GLN A 163 -12.47 -9.29 1.67
CA GLN A 163 -12.82 -9.49 3.07
C GLN A 163 -14.30 -9.12 3.28
N ARG A 164 -15.12 -10.11 3.63
CA ARG A 164 -16.58 -9.94 3.77
C ARG A 164 -17.02 -9.45 5.13
N VAL A 165 -16.16 -9.57 6.12
CA VAL A 165 -16.48 -9.10 7.47
C VAL A 165 -16.48 -7.57 7.50
N PRO A 166 -17.53 -6.93 8.02
CA PRO A 166 -17.63 -5.47 8.04
C PRO A 166 -16.69 -4.79 9.03
N GLY A 167 -16.02 -5.54 9.90
CA GLY A 167 -15.10 -5.04 10.89
C GLY A 167 -15.04 -5.90 12.16
N THR A 168 -14.38 -5.40 13.21
CA THR A 168 -14.09 -6.04 14.51
C THR A 168 -12.98 -7.10 14.45
N LEU A 169 -12.65 -7.75 15.59
CA LEU A 169 -11.63 -8.81 15.65
C LEU A 169 -11.91 -9.98 14.70
N ARG A 170 -13.16 -10.18 14.32
CA ARG A 170 -13.54 -11.22 13.38
C ARG A 170 -12.86 -11.09 12.01
N ILE A 171 -12.44 -9.89 11.61
CA ILE A 171 -11.70 -9.64 10.36
C ILE A 171 -10.37 -10.40 10.31
N TRP A 172 -9.81 -10.77 11.46
CA TRP A 172 -8.57 -11.55 11.58
C TRP A 172 -8.79 -13.06 11.48
N ALA A 173 -10.03 -13.50 11.74
CA ALA A 173 -10.38 -14.91 11.76
C ALA A 173 -11.01 -15.40 10.44
N GLU A 174 -11.59 -14.49 9.67
CA GLU A 174 -12.27 -14.85 8.42
C GLU A 174 -11.35 -14.72 7.21
N PRO A 175 -11.31 -15.71 6.32
CA PRO A 175 -10.48 -15.68 5.13
C PRO A 175 -10.99 -14.66 4.11
N PHE A 176 -10.10 -14.24 3.22
CA PHE A 176 -10.50 -13.55 1.99
C PHE A 176 -11.20 -14.53 1.05
N VAL A 177 -12.26 -14.08 0.39
CA VAL A 177 -13.07 -14.88 -0.52
C VAL A 177 -12.79 -14.49 -1.96
N SER A 178 -12.36 -15.45 -2.78
CA SER A 178 -12.15 -15.27 -4.21
C SER A 178 -13.47 -14.96 -4.92
N LEU A 179 -13.46 -13.94 -5.78
CA LEU A 179 -14.61 -13.54 -6.56
C LEU A 179 -14.61 -14.24 -7.91
N ARG A 180 -15.77 -14.78 -8.32
CA ARG A 180 -15.93 -15.35 -9.65
C ARG A 180 -15.77 -14.31 -10.75
N VAL A 181 -16.31 -13.11 -10.52
CA VAL A 181 -16.12 -11.91 -11.35
C VAL A 181 -15.52 -10.84 -10.46
N PRO A 182 -14.36 -10.30 -10.79
CA PRO A 182 -13.77 -9.20 -10.03
C PRO A 182 -14.73 -8.00 -9.95
N LYS A 183 -14.79 -7.36 -8.79
CA LYS A 183 -15.50 -6.09 -8.66
C LYS A 183 -14.67 -4.96 -9.24
N ILE A 184 -15.35 -3.97 -9.79
CA ILE A 184 -14.74 -2.76 -10.37
C ILE A 184 -15.33 -1.55 -9.65
N PHE A 185 -14.45 -0.63 -9.25
CA PHE A 185 -14.84 0.65 -8.65
C PHE A 185 -14.10 1.78 -9.34
N ASN A 186 -14.78 2.90 -9.55
CA ASN A 186 -14.14 4.16 -9.90
C ASN A 186 -14.04 5.00 -8.62
N LEU A 187 -12.86 5.06 -8.01
CA LEU A 187 -12.65 5.75 -6.73
C LEU A 187 -12.82 7.27 -6.80
N ARG A 188 -12.92 7.85 -7.99
CA ARG A 188 -13.23 9.28 -8.16
C ARG A 188 -14.72 9.55 -7.95
N THR A 189 -15.58 8.65 -8.40
CA THR A 189 -17.05 8.79 -8.29
C THR A 189 -17.62 8.02 -7.11
N ASP A 190 -16.93 6.95 -6.65
CA ASP A 190 -17.26 6.15 -5.47
C ASP A 190 -16.02 5.97 -4.59
N PRO A 191 -15.56 7.04 -3.91
CA PRO A 191 -14.34 6.99 -3.09
C PRO A 191 -14.48 6.09 -1.85
N TYR A 192 -15.70 5.71 -1.50
CA TYR A 192 -16.01 4.88 -0.34
C TYR A 192 -16.32 3.43 -0.72
N GLU A 193 -16.21 3.05 -1.99
CA GLU A 193 -16.43 1.69 -2.50
C GLU A 193 -17.79 1.11 -2.05
N ARG A 194 -18.84 1.91 -2.19
CA ARG A 194 -20.17 1.58 -1.69
C ARG A 194 -21.16 1.17 -2.78
N ALA A 195 -20.80 1.32 -4.06
CA ALA A 195 -21.72 1.11 -5.17
C ALA A 195 -22.30 -0.32 -5.19
N ASP A 196 -21.49 -1.34 -4.87
CA ASP A 196 -21.92 -2.74 -4.82
C ASP A 196 -22.89 -3.06 -3.65
N ILE A 197 -22.98 -2.17 -2.65
CA ILE A 197 -23.83 -2.32 -1.46
C ILE A 197 -25.10 -1.47 -1.58
N THR A 198 -24.96 -0.25 -2.12
CA THR A 198 -26.02 0.77 -2.05
C THR A 198 -26.73 1.00 -3.38
N SER A 199 -26.15 0.59 -4.52
CA SER A 199 -26.75 0.73 -5.84
C SER A 199 -27.42 -0.56 -6.29
N ASN A 200 -28.69 -0.47 -6.71
CA ASN A 200 -29.42 -1.59 -7.31
C ASN A 200 -29.01 -1.89 -8.76
N THR A 201 -28.23 -1.00 -9.41
CA THR A 201 -27.77 -1.15 -10.79
C THR A 201 -26.26 -1.39 -10.90
N TYR A 202 -25.59 -1.65 -9.80
CA TYR A 202 -24.13 -1.85 -9.81
C TYR A 202 -23.70 -3.00 -10.72
N TYR A 203 -24.41 -4.13 -10.71
CA TYR A 203 -24.03 -5.27 -11.52
C TYR A 203 -24.26 -5.06 -13.02
N ASP A 204 -25.28 -4.28 -13.41
CA ASP A 204 -25.47 -3.88 -14.81
C ASP A 204 -24.30 -3.01 -15.24
N TRP A 205 -23.94 -2.01 -14.44
CA TRP A 205 -22.79 -1.15 -14.66
C TRP A 205 -21.47 -1.94 -14.70
N LEU A 206 -21.30 -2.93 -13.80
CA LEU A 206 -20.12 -3.81 -13.78
C LEU A 206 -19.97 -4.58 -15.11
N ILE A 207 -21.05 -5.18 -15.59
CA ILE A 207 -21.05 -5.95 -16.85
C ILE A 207 -20.69 -5.04 -18.02
N ASP A 208 -21.20 -3.81 -18.07
CA ASP A 208 -20.85 -2.84 -19.11
C ASP A 208 -19.37 -2.43 -19.07
N HIS A 209 -18.69 -2.62 -17.91
CA HIS A 209 -17.30 -2.23 -17.71
C HIS A 209 -16.32 -3.42 -17.63
N VAL A 210 -16.76 -4.65 -17.87
CA VAL A 210 -15.87 -5.84 -17.80
C VAL A 210 -14.68 -5.78 -18.77
N PHE A 211 -14.76 -5.00 -19.84
CA PHE A 211 -13.64 -4.80 -20.76
C PHE A 211 -12.38 -4.28 -20.04
N ALA A 212 -12.54 -3.53 -18.93
CA ALA A 212 -11.43 -3.01 -18.14
C ALA A 212 -10.65 -4.12 -17.40
N LEU A 213 -11.21 -5.32 -17.25
CA LEU A 213 -10.51 -6.46 -16.66
C LEU A 213 -9.37 -6.98 -17.56
N VAL A 214 -9.46 -6.78 -18.88
CA VAL A 214 -8.43 -7.25 -19.82
C VAL A 214 -7.09 -6.55 -19.59
N PRO A 215 -7.00 -5.20 -19.60
CA PRO A 215 -5.76 -4.51 -19.28
C PRO A 215 -5.33 -4.73 -17.82
N ALA A 216 -6.28 -4.84 -16.87
CA ALA A 216 -5.96 -5.15 -15.48
C ALA A 216 -5.27 -6.52 -15.34
N GLN A 217 -5.75 -7.55 -16.02
CA GLN A 217 -5.12 -8.87 -16.05
C GLN A 217 -3.73 -8.84 -16.69
N ALA A 218 -3.56 -8.09 -17.79
CA ALA A 218 -2.26 -7.94 -18.42
C ALA A 218 -1.25 -7.27 -17.45
N TYR A 219 -1.66 -6.24 -16.74
CA TYR A 219 -0.83 -5.56 -15.75
C TYR A 219 -0.42 -6.49 -14.60
N VAL A 220 -1.38 -7.22 -14.03
CA VAL A 220 -1.12 -8.22 -13.00
C VAL A 220 -0.18 -9.32 -13.51
N GLY A 221 -0.39 -9.79 -14.75
CA GLY A 221 0.48 -10.76 -15.39
C GLY A 221 1.93 -10.29 -15.49
N GLN A 222 2.17 -9.04 -15.88
CA GLN A 222 3.51 -8.44 -15.92
C GLN A 222 4.14 -8.42 -14.53
N PHE A 223 3.41 -7.99 -13.51
CA PHE A 223 3.90 -7.98 -12.14
C PHE A 223 4.28 -9.40 -11.66
N LEU A 224 3.41 -10.38 -11.87
CA LEU A 224 3.68 -11.75 -11.44
C LEU A 224 4.88 -12.40 -12.18
N THR A 225 5.21 -11.94 -13.38
CA THR A 225 6.41 -12.43 -14.07
C THR A 225 7.70 -12.06 -13.36
N THR A 226 7.70 -10.95 -12.59
CA THR A 226 8.89 -10.55 -11.82
C THR A 226 9.28 -11.58 -10.77
N PHE A 227 8.33 -12.35 -10.22
CA PHE A 227 8.60 -13.41 -9.24
C PHE A 227 9.39 -14.60 -9.78
N LYS A 228 9.46 -14.77 -11.11
CA LYS A 228 10.31 -15.80 -11.72
C LYS A 228 11.79 -15.52 -11.48
N GLU A 229 12.19 -14.25 -11.54
CA GLU A 229 13.56 -13.82 -11.32
C GLU A 229 13.82 -13.36 -9.88
N TYR A 230 12.79 -12.78 -9.23
CA TYR A 230 12.85 -12.24 -7.87
C TYR A 230 11.79 -12.92 -7.01
N PRO A 231 11.99 -14.17 -6.58
CA PRO A 231 11.00 -14.91 -5.83
C PRO A 231 10.71 -14.26 -4.47
N GLN A 232 9.52 -14.50 -3.98
CA GLN A 232 9.08 -14.05 -2.67
C GLN A 232 10.06 -14.52 -1.57
N ARG A 233 10.41 -13.60 -0.68
CA ARG A 233 11.32 -13.89 0.44
C ARG A 233 10.59 -14.00 1.77
N GLN A 234 9.48 -13.29 1.90
CA GLN A 234 8.64 -13.34 3.08
C GLN A 234 7.69 -14.53 2.99
N LYS A 235 7.44 -15.19 4.10
CA LYS A 235 6.44 -16.24 4.21
C LYS A 235 5.10 -15.63 4.55
N ALA A 236 4.02 -16.30 4.16
CA ALA A 236 2.67 -15.95 4.57
C ALA A 236 2.55 -15.94 6.11
N ALA A 237 1.86 -14.96 6.65
CA ALA A 237 1.60 -14.83 8.09
C ALA A 237 0.24 -15.46 8.44
N THR A 238 -0.05 -16.63 7.88
CA THR A 238 -1.29 -17.36 8.09
C THR A 238 -1.19 -18.36 9.23
N PHE A 239 -2.30 -18.57 9.93
CA PHE A 239 -2.49 -19.68 10.87
C PHE A 239 -3.16 -20.88 10.22
N ASN A 240 -3.34 -20.88 8.91
CA ASN A 240 -3.95 -21.95 8.15
C ASN A 240 -3.07 -23.20 8.20
N MET A 241 -3.69 -24.36 8.38
CA MET A 241 -3.01 -25.66 8.43
C MET A 241 -2.59 -26.20 7.05
N ASP A 242 -3.02 -25.56 5.95
CA ASP A 242 -2.71 -26.03 4.59
C ASP A 242 -1.20 -26.10 4.33
N GLU A 243 -0.43 -25.11 4.81
CA GLU A 243 1.05 -25.17 4.73
C GLU A 243 1.64 -26.34 5.49
N VAL A 244 1.07 -26.69 6.65
CA VAL A 244 1.52 -27.83 7.45
C VAL A 244 1.27 -29.12 6.69
N PHE A 245 0.08 -29.27 6.11
CA PHE A 245 -0.27 -30.44 5.28
C PHE A 245 0.60 -30.52 4.02
N GLN A 246 0.89 -29.40 3.37
CA GLN A 246 1.76 -29.37 2.20
C GLN A 246 3.19 -29.82 2.55
N LYS A 247 3.76 -29.31 3.64
CA LYS A 247 5.08 -29.71 4.12
C LYS A 247 5.15 -31.20 4.50
N LEU A 248 4.08 -31.74 5.10
CA LEU A 248 4.00 -33.16 5.41
C LEU A 248 3.97 -34.02 4.15
N LYS A 249 3.27 -33.59 3.10
CA LYS A 249 3.25 -34.27 1.80
C LYS A 249 4.61 -34.23 1.10
N GLU A 250 5.30 -33.08 1.15
CA GLU A 250 6.64 -32.90 0.56
C GLU A 250 7.73 -33.63 1.36
N GLY A 251 7.62 -33.72 2.69
CA GLY A 251 8.57 -34.40 3.58
C GLY A 251 8.37 -35.90 3.72
N GLY A 252 7.24 -36.46 3.32
CA GLY A 252 6.93 -37.89 3.38
C GLY A 252 7.48 -38.73 2.22
N GLY A 253 8.28 -38.15 1.35
CA GLY A 253 8.91 -38.78 0.17
C GLY A 253 10.40 -39.07 0.32
N LYS A 254 10.90 -39.33 1.53
CA LYS A 254 12.28 -39.82 1.75
C LYS A 254 12.27 -41.17 2.44
#